data_b9a4d8850e9948c3ec75bbb20e845c96
#
_entry.id   b9a4d8850e9948c3ec75bbb20e845c96
#
_cell.length_a   1.000
_cell.length_b   1.000
_cell.length_c   1.000
_cell.angle_alpha   90.00
_cell.angle_beta   90.00
_cell.angle_gamma   90.00
#
_symmetry.space_group_name_H-M   'P 1'
#
loop_
_entity.id
_entity.type
_entity.pdbx_description
1 polymer ?
#
loop_
_entity_poly.entity_id
_entity_poly.type
_entity_poly.pdbx_seq_one_letter_code
_entity_poly.pdbx_strand_id
1 'polypeptide(L)'
;YKLIHRSQRIYVTEQPLYNYYQRDGSITAAQYYPRLIRDRHELWLKRLDFIREYYPDLENYQIAQILGAAYVGIVKLEGNKQNGELKKKLICFSNKYILKEKELSVLDRKIKLHYYCYPLFWLYVKLFIK
;
A
#
# COMPACT_ATOMS: atom_id res chain seq x y z
N TYR A 1 -10.90 0.33 10.92
CA TYR A 1 -10.83 -1.07 11.38
C TYR A 1 -11.15 -1.19 12.87
N LYS A 2 -10.66 -0.31 13.74
CA LYS A 2 -10.95 -0.35 15.19
C LYS A 2 -12.43 -0.18 15.53
N LEU A 3 -13.15 0.66 14.78
CA LEU A 3 -14.59 0.82 14.92
C LEU A 3 -15.32 -0.47 14.55
N ILE A 4 -14.95 -1.08 13.42
CA ILE A 4 -15.52 -2.37 12.97
C ILE A 4 -15.28 -3.45 14.02
N HIS A 5 -14.06 -3.55 14.56
CA HIS A 5 -13.72 -4.52 15.61
C HIS A 5 -14.58 -4.37 16.88
N ARG A 6 -14.92 -3.12 17.25
CA ARG A 6 -15.76 -2.82 18.43
C ARG A 6 -17.26 -2.88 18.17
N SER A 7 -17.67 -2.96 16.92
CA SER A 7 -19.09 -2.97 16.54
C SER A 7 -19.70 -4.34 16.79
N GLN A 8 -20.83 -4.37 17.48
CA GLN A 8 -21.62 -5.60 17.65
C GLN A 8 -22.45 -5.95 16.40
N ARG A 9 -22.80 -4.94 15.61
CA ARG A 9 -23.56 -5.10 14.37
C ARG A 9 -23.04 -4.14 13.31
N ILE A 10 -22.92 -4.64 12.08
CA ILE A 10 -22.52 -3.86 10.91
C ILE A 10 -23.64 -4.02 9.87
N TYR A 11 -24.17 -2.89 9.39
CA TYR A 11 -25.11 -2.87 8.30
C TYR A 11 -24.43 -2.39 7.03
N VAL A 12 -24.55 -3.18 5.97
CA VAL A 12 -24.05 -2.84 4.64
C VAL A 12 -25.24 -2.60 3.73
N THR A 13 -25.28 -1.46 3.05
CA THR A 13 -26.32 -1.12 2.09
C THR A 13 -25.73 -0.85 0.72
N GLU A 14 -26.45 -1.26 -0.32
CA GLU A 14 -26.12 -0.92 -1.72
C GLU A 14 -26.66 0.46 -2.11
N GLN A 15 -27.51 1.06 -1.28
CA GLN A 15 -28.05 2.39 -1.54
C GLN A 15 -26.96 3.45 -1.34
N PRO A 16 -26.74 4.35 -2.32
CA PRO A 16 -25.81 5.44 -2.16
C PRO A 16 -26.35 6.47 -1.15
N LEU A 17 -25.80 6.45 0.08
CA LEU A 17 -26.23 7.34 1.16
C LEU A 17 -25.45 8.67 1.18
N TYR A 18 -24.40 8.78 0.38
CA TYR A 18 -23.52 9.95 0.40
C TYR A 18 -23.05 10.31 -1.02
N ASN A 19 -23.28 11.57 -1.41
CA ASN A 19 -22.76 12.13 -2.65
C ASN A 19 -21.45 12.83 -2.39
N TYR A 20 -20.35 12.31 -2.93
CA TYR A 20 -19.03 12.92 -2.81
C TYR A 20 -18.77 13.84 -4.00
N TYR A 21 -18.73 15.15 -3.74
CA TYR A 21 -18.35 16.14 -4.75
C TYR A 21 -16.84 16.33 -4.77
N GLN A 22 -16.20 15.93 -5.85
CA GLN A 22 -14.81 16.28 -6.09
C GLN A 22 -14.73 17.75 -6.53
N ARG A 23 -14.01 18.55 -5.75
CA ARG A 23 -13.71 19.94 -6.09
C ARG A 23 -12.29 20.02 -6.62
N ASP A 24 -12.06 20.90 -7.61
CA ASP A 24 -10.71 21.25 -8.04
C ASP A 24 -9.91 21.78 -6.84
N GLY A 25 -8.67 21.29 -6.65
CA GLY A 25 -7.85 21.60 -5.48
C GLY A 25 -8.19 20.81 -4.21
N SER A 26 -9.09 19.82 -4.27
CA SER A 26 -9.34 18.90 -3.16
C SER A 26 -8.09 18.13 -2.76
N ILE A 27 -7.93 17.84 -1.46
CA ILE A 27 -6.84 17.02 -0.93
C ILE A 27 -6.76 15.65 -1.63
N THR A 28 -7.90 15.12 -2.06
CA THR A 28 -7.99 13.84 -2.78
C THR A 28 -7.61 13.95 -4.26
N ALA A 29 -7.72 15.13 -4.87
CA ALA A 29 -7.25 15.43 -6.22
C ALA A 29 -5.77 15.84 -6.24
N ALA A 30 -5.19 16.15 -5.07
CA ALA A 30 -3.81 16.55 -4.95
C ALA A 30 -2.85 15.41 -5.36
N GLN A 31 -1.79 15.80 -6.06
CA GLN A 31 -0.70 14.88 -6.40
C GLN A 31 -0.17 14.18 -5.14
N TYR A 32 0.29 12.94 -5.32
CA TYR A 32 0.84 12.11 -4.26
C TYR A 32 2.02 12.79 -3.57
N TYR A 33 1.80 13.29 -2.36
CA TYR A 33 2.86 13.88 -1.56
C TYR A 33 3.65 12.81 -0.80
N PRO A 34 4.97 12.94 -0.68
CA PRO A 34 5.80 12.02 0.12
C PRO A 34 5.28 11.82 1.54
N ARG A 35 4.75 12.87 2.15
CA ARG A 35 4.11 12.81 3.47
C ARG A 35 2.94 11.83 3.50
N LEU A 36 2.07 11.86 2.49
CA LEU A 36 0.92 10.95 2.41
C LEU A 36 1.35 9.49 2.27
N ILE A 37 2.41 9.23 1.50
CA ILE A 37 2.98 7.88 1.34
C ILE A 37 3.50 7.39 2.69
N ARG A 38 4.26 8.22 3.41
CA ARG A 38 4.79 7.89 4.73
C ARG A 38 3.68 7.62 5.74
N ASP A 39 2.75 8.56 5.88
CA ASP A 39 1.68 8.49 6.88
C ASP A 39 0.78 7.27 6.62
N ARG A 40 0.52 6.95 5.35
CA ARG A 40 -0.22 5.74 4.96
C ARG A 40 0.56 4.48 5.31
N HIS A 41 1.85 4.43 5.05
CA HIS A 41 2.68 3.28 5.38
C HIS A 41 2.72 3.03 6.89
N GLU A 42 2.93 4.07 7.69
CA GLU A 42 2.92 3.99 9.15
C GLU A 42 1.55 3.52 9.70
N LEU A 43 0.46 4.05 9.15
CA LEU A 43 -0.89 3.62 9.53
C LEU A 43 -1.12 2.13 9.23
N TRP A 44 -0.61 1.64 8.11
CA TRP A 44 -0.79 0.25 7.72
C TRP A 44 0.07 -0.69 8.54
N LEU A 45 1.25 -0.27 9.00
CA LEU A 45 2.05 -1.04 9.96
C LEU A 45 1.30 -1.18 11.30
N LYS A 46 0.74 -0.10 11.83
CA LYS A 46 -0.10 -0.14 13.05
C LYS A 46 -1.33 -1.04 12.87
N ARG A 47 -1.89 -1.06 11.68
CA ARG A 47 -3.00 -1.99 11.36
C ARG A 47 -2.52 -3.44 11.29
N LEU A 48 -1.32 -3.69 10.79
CA LEU A 48 -0.73 -5.03 10.76
C LEU A 48 -0.53 -5.58 12.17
N ASP A 49 -0.01 -4.76 13.10
CA ASP A 49 0.16 -5.17 14.49
C ASP A 49 -1.18 -5.51 15.14
N PHE A 50 -2.21 -4.70 14.89
CA PHE A 50 -3.57 -4.96 15.34
C PHE A 50 -4.13 -6.27 14.75
N ILE A 51 -3.90 -6.53 13.46
CA ILE A 51 -4.38 -7.74 12.80
C ILE A 51 -3.67 -8.97 13.37
N ARG A 52 -2.38 -8.91 13.66
CA ARG A 52 -1.64 -9.99 14.30
C ARG A 52 -2.21 -10.37 15.67
N GLU A 53 -2.64 -9.36 16.42
CA GLU A 53 -3.18 -9.55 17.77
C GLU A 53 -4.60 -10.16 17.74
N TYR A 54 -5.47 -9.67 16.85
CA TYR A 54 -6.90 -9.99 16.89
C TYR A 54 -7.38 -10.91 15.77
N TYR A 55 -6.67 -10.95 14.63
CA TYR A 55 -7.09 -11.62 13.40
C TYR A 55 -5.90 -12.24 12.65
N PRO A 56 -5.13 -13.16 13.26
CA PRO A 56 -3.89 -13.69 12.68
C PRO A 56 -4.10 -14.31 11.28
N ASP A 57 -5.24 -14.88 11.00
CA ASP A 57 -5.57 -15.46 9.68
C ASP A 57 -5.61 -14.42 8.56
N LEU A 58 -5.76 -13.13 8.89
CA LEU A 58 -5.74 -12.03 7.93
C LEU A 58 -4.37 -11.37 7.76
N GLU A 59 -3.33 -11.87 8.45
CA GLU A 59 -1.99 -11.27 8.41
C GLU A 59 -1.44 -11.21 6.99
N ASN A 60 -1.48 -12.32 6.26
CA ASN A 60 -0.96 -12.42 4.90
C ASN A 60 -1.69 -11.47 3.94
N TYR A 61 -3.02 -11.38 4.07
CA TYR A 61 -3.79 -10.43 3.29
C TYR A 61 -3.39 -8.97 3.58
N GLN A 62 -3.19 -8.62 4.85
CA GLN A 62 -2.75 -7.28 5.23
C GLN A 62 -1.33 -6.98 4.72
N ILE A 63 -0.41 -7.93 4.80
CA ILE A 63 0.94 -7.78 4.26
C ILE A 63 0.89 -7.54 2.75
N ALA A 64 0.08 -8.30 2.00
CA ALA A 64 -0.09 -8.10 0.56
C ALA A 64 -0.60 -6.68 0.23
N GLN A 65 -1.53 -6.14 1.03
CA GLN A 65 -2.01 -4.75 0.88
C GLN A 65 -0.89 -3.72 1.11
N ILE A 66 -0.06 -3.93 2.13
CA ILE A 66 1.07 -3.04 2.43
C ILE A 66 2.11 -3.11 1.31
N LEU A 67 2.43 -4.29 0.80
CA LEU A 67 3.34 -4.48 -0.31
C LEU A 67 2.86 -3.76 -1.58
N GLY A 68 1.56 -3.86 -1.90
CA GLY A 68 0.96 -3.13 -3.01
C GLY A 68 1.08 -1.61 -2.87
N ALA A 69 0.85 -1.09 -1.66
CA ALA A 69 1.01 0.35 -1.40
C ALA A 69 2.49 0.79 -1.41
N ALA A 70 3.39 -0.03 -0.87
CA ALA A 70 4.83 0.23 -0.91
C ALA A 70 5.32 0.30 -2.36
N TYR A 71 4.87 -0.63 -3.22
CA TYR A 71 5.14 -0.60 -4.64
C TYR A 71 4.73 0.73 -5.29
N VAL A 72 3.47 1.14 -5.12
CA VAL A 72 2.98 2.43 -5.65
C VAL A 72 3.78 3.61 -5.10
N GLY A 73 4.12 3.57 -3.81
CA GLY A 73 4.95 4.59 -3.17
C GLY A 73 6.35 4.67 -3.78
N ILE A 74 7.02 3.54 -3.99
CA ILE A 74 8.36 3.46 -4.58
C ILE A 74 8.35 4.04 -6.00
N VAL A 75 7.37 3.65 -6.84
CA VAL A 75 7.23 4.17 -8.20
C VAL A 75 7.04 5.68 -8.21
N LYS A 76 6.19 6.21 -7.34
CA LYS A 76 5.90 7.65 -7.27
C LYS A 76 7.03 8.49 -6.67
N LEU A 77 7.90 7.88 -5.88
CA LEU A 77 9.10 8.53 -5.34
C LEU A 77 10.31 8.41 -6.28
N GLU A 78 10.16 7.72 -7.40
CA GLU A 78 11.23 7.58 -8.39
C GLU A 78 11.62 8.94 -8.97
N GLY A 79 12.92 9.20 -9.07
CA GLY A 79 13.44 10.48 -9.55
C GLY A 79 13.49 11.60 -8.50
N ASN A 80 12.88 11.44 -7.34
CA ASN A 80 12.89 12.46 -6.28
C ASN A 80 14.00 12.16 -5.25
N LYS A 81 15.15 12.84 -5.41
CA LYS A 81 16.32 12.65 -4.54
C LYS A 81 16.06 12.98 -3.06
N GLN A 82 15.14 13.91 -2.76
CA GLN A 82 14.86 14.34 -1.38
C GLN A 82 14.15 13.27 -0.55
N ASN A 83 13.54 12.27 -1.18
CA ASN A 83 12.77 11.22 -0.52
C ASN A 83 13.48 9.85 -0.50
N GLY A 84 14.80 9.83 -0.65
CA GLY A 84 15.61 8.61 -0.69
C GLY A 84 15.46 7.74 0.58
N GLU A 85 15.35 8.35 1.76
CA GLU A 85 15.15 7.62 3.02
C GLU A 85 13.79 6.92 3.08
N LEU A 86 12.70 7.61 2.68
CA LEU A 86 11.38 7.01 2.64
C LEU A 86 11.35 5.84 1.67
N LYS A 87 11.94 6.01 0.47
CA LYS A 87 12.07 4.94 -0.51
C LYS A 87 12.83 3.74 0.04
N LYS A 88 13.95 3.96 0.74
CA LYS A 88 14.72 2.90 1.41
C LYS A 88 13.88 2.14 2.45
N LYS A 89 13.09 2.83 3.28
CA LYS A 89 12.19 2.22 4.26
C LYS A 89 11.16 1.31 3.59
N LEU A 90 10.54 1.77 2.50
CA LEU A 90 9.57 0.97 1.74
C LEU A 90 10.21 -0.28 1.12
N ILE A 91 11.40 -0.16 0.55
CA ILE A 91 12.17 -1.28 -0.02
C ILE A 91 12.56 -2.27 1.09
N CYS A 92 13.07 -1.79 2.21
CA CYS A 92 13.46 -2.64 3.34
C CYS A 92 12.27 -3.45 3.88
N PHE A 93 11.12 -2.80 4.06
CA PHE A 93 9.88 -3.46 4.44
C PHE A 93 9.51 -4.55 3.42
N SER A 94 9.53 -4.21 2.15
CA SER A 94 9.19 -5.12 1.08
C SER A 94 10.09 -6.37 1.07
N ASN A 95 11.39 -6.18 1.15
CA ASN A 95 12.36 -7.27 1.18
C ASN A 95 12.17 -8.20 2.39
N LYS A 96 11.79 -7.63 3.55
CA LYS A 96 11.54 -8.41 4.76
C LYS A 96 10.40 -9.41 4.60
N TYR A 97 9.34 -9.01 3.89
CA TYR A 97 8.11 -9.80 3.80
C TYR A 97 8.02 -10.68 2.55
N ILE A 98 8.60 -10.27 1.44
CA ILE A 98 8.55 -11.05 0.18
C ILE A 98 9.26 -12.39 0.28
N LEU A 99 10.39 -12.43 0.98
CA LEU A 99 11.17 -13.66 1.14
C LEU A 99 10.49 -14.68 2.08
N LYS A 100 9.48 -14.26 2.85
CA LYS A 100 8.80 -15.11 3.82
C LYS A 100 7.51 -15.74 3.31
N GLU A 101 6.92 -15.21 2.22
CA GLU A 101 5.57 -15.63 1.85
C GLU A 101 5.52 -16.36 0.52
N LYS A 102 5.27 -17.66 0.61
CA LYS A 102 4.94 -18.52 -0.54
C LYS A 102 3.58 -18.18 -1.18
N GLU A 103 2.74 -17.38 -0.50
CA GLU A 103 1.36 -17.07 -0.91
C GLU A 103 1.19 -15.68 -1.54
N LEU A 104 2.14 -15.25 -2.35
CA LEU A 104 1.99 -14.04 -3.18
C LEU A 104 0.92 -14.16 -4.28
N SER A 105 0.03 -15.15 -4.18
CA SER A 105 -1.07 -15.35 -5.15
C SER A 105 -2.01 -14.14 -5.24
N VAL A 106 -2.14 -13.38 -4.15
CA VAL A 106 -3.00 -12.19 -4.05
C VAL A 106 -2.37 -10.94 -4.69
N LEU A 107 -1.07 -10.97 -4.99
CA LEU A 107 -0.39 -9.81 -5.58
C LEU A 107 -0.52 -9.79 -7.10
N ASP A 108 -0.79 -8.60 -7.66
CA ASP A 108 -0.77 -8.36 -9.11
C ASP A 108 0.59 -8.78 -9.71
N ARG A 109 0.57 -9.27 -10.95
CA ARG A 109 1.77 -9.68 -11.71
C ARG A 109 2.84 -8.59 -11.77
N LYS A 110 2.45 -7.32 -11.86
CA LYS A 110 3.38 -6.17 -11.88
C LYS A 110 4.11 -6.01 -10.55
N ILE A 111 3.39 -6.20 -9.44
CA ILE A 111 3.97 -6.16 -8.10
C ILE A 111 4.92 -7.34 -7.91
N LYS A 112 4.55 -8.53 -8.36
CA LYS A 112 5.43 -9.70 -8.35
C LYS A 112 6.71 -9.44 -9.14
N LEU A 113 6.61 -8.89 -10.35
CA LEU A 113 7.78 -8.57 -11.17
C LEU A 113 8.72 -7.58 -10.46
N HIS A 114 8.17 -6.55 -9.80
CA HIS A 114 8.96 -5.60 -9.01
C HIS A 114 9.82 -6.30 -7.96
N TYR A 115 9.25 -7.29 -7.31
CA TYR A 115 9.91 -7.96 -6.20
C TYR A 115 10.86 -9.07 -6.61
N TYR A 116 10.51 -9.83 -7.63
CA TYR A 116 11.37 -10.93 -8.09
C TYR A 116 12.48 -10.48 -9.04
N CYS A 117 12.29 -9.38 -9.75
CA CYS A 117 13.27 -8.90 -10.72
C CYS A 117 13.28 -7.37 -10.80
N TYR A 118 13.80 -6.71 -9.76
CA TYR A 118 13.90 -5.25 -9.67
C TYR A 118 14.52 -4.58 -10.91
N PRO A 119 15.61 -5.10 -11.55
CA PRO A 119 16.15 -4.50 -12.75
C PRO A 119 15.18 -4.49 -13.94
N LEU A 120 14.46 -5.60 -14.16
CA LEU A 120 13.44 -5.68 -15.21
C LEU A 120 12.23 -4.80 -14.91
N PHE A 121 11.85 -4.73 -13.64
CA PHE A 121 10.80 -3.81 -13.22
C PHE A 121 11.18 -2.36 -13.48
N TRP A 122 12.41 -1.96 -13.18
CA TRP A 122 12.90 -0.60 -13.41
C TRP A 122 12.93 -0.24 -14.90
N LEU A 123 13.33 -1.19 -15.75
CA LEU A 123 13.23 -1.04 -17.20
C LEU A 123 11.78 -0.86 -17.65
N TYR A 124 10.86 -1.66 -17.11
CA TYR A 124 9.42 -1.53 -17.37
C TYR A 124 8.88 -0.15 -16.98
N VAL A 125 9.22 0.35 -15.78
CA VAL A 125 8.78 1.69 -15.32
C VAL A 125 9.28 2.77 -16.25
N LYS A 126 10.56 2.71 -16.68
CA LYS A 126 11.13 3.69 -17.62
C LYS A 126 10.47 3.70 -18.98
N LEU A 127 10.08 2.54 -19.49
CA LEU A 127 9.52 2.39 -20.84
C LEU A 127 8.02 2.68 -20.91
N PHE A 128 7.26 2.35 -19.85
CA PHE A 128 5.80 2.30 -19.90
C PHE A 128 5.09 3.20 -18.88
N ILE A 129 5.79 3.72 -17.88
CA ILE A 129 5.22 4.61 -16.87
C ILE A 129 5.96 5.96 -16.96
N LYS A 130 5.63 6.71 -18.01
CA LYS A 130 6.01 8.12 -18.14
C LYS A 130 4.93 9.03 -17.58
#